data_688d741e0479fb274403308fccfd3c16
#
_entry.id   688d741e0479fb274403308fccfd3c16
#
_cell.length_a   1.000
_cell.length_b   1.000
_cell.length_c   1.000
_cell.angle_alpha   90.00
_cell.angle_beta   90.00
_cell.angle_gamma   90.00
#
_symmetry.space_group_name_H-M   'P 1'
#
loop_
_entity.id
_entity.type
_entity.pdbx_description
1 polymer ?
#
loop_
_entity_poly.entity_id
_entity_poly.type
_entity_poly.pdbx_seq_one_letter_code
_entity_poly.pdbx_strand_id
1 'polypeptide(L)'
;MFREKWYEWKNWREMVHTTWNPKDPGAVRIHLIPPKFQLFRFVPSVAILNGNQIIPVNESWAILLTEFIRQLNTFGDGEMPEEALEKILENTCRNVKKVYPDVDPEELLEDLETITGVFEDVARGREPEIEIGQMDIGTYASYMTAPHRMDLMVSSMEKDGRWNCNQHCVHCYAAGQTYANDGELGTDEWKQILKRCRKAQIPQVTFTGGEPTMREDLCELIKAARWFITRLNTNGVRLTKEYCKALAEAELDNVQITFYSSDRNIHNRLTGSDYFEKTVEGIQNALEAGLSVNVNTPLCRDNKNYRETAEFLKSLGVTYVTCSGLIPAGNAAKDAQVSMRLSEAEITEVVRETVEYCAKNGMELSFTSPGWIREEALREMGLDVPSCGAALSNMAVTPSGDVVACQS
;
A
#
# COMPACT_ATOMS: atom_id res chain seq x y z
N MET A 1 -34.28 -0.92 -9.85
CA MET A 1 -33.80 -2.24 -10.32
C MET A 1 -33.33 -2.22 -11.78
N PHE A 2 -34.14 -1.96 -12.82
CA PHE A 2 -33.66 -2.02 -14.23
C PHE A 2 -32.63 -0.91 -14.56
N ARG A 3 -32.88 0.36 -14.16
CA ARG A 3 -32.00 1.49 -14.40
C ARG A 3 -30.66 1.35 -13.66
N GLU A 4 -30.69 0.89 -12.42
CA GLU A 4 -29.49 0.56 -11.61
C GLU A 4 -28.65 -0.50 -12.30
N LYS A 5 -29.24 -1.65 -12.68
CA LYS A 5 -28.53 -2.72 -13.37
C LYS A 5 -27.97 -2.29 -14.72
N TRP A 6 -28.67 -1.41 -15.44
CA TRP A 6 -28.15 -0.86 -16.68
C TRP A 6 -26.99 0.09 -16.43
N TYR A 7 -27.06 0.92 -15.36
CA TYR A 7 -25.97 1.80 -14.95
C TYR A 7 -24.75 0.98 -14.54
N GLU A 8 -24.92 -0.03 -13.70
CA GLU A 8 -23.85 -0.95 -13.29
C GLU A 8 -23.22 -1.63 -14.50
N TRP A 9 -24.02 -2.16 -15.42
CA TRP A 9 -23.54 -2.82 -16.64
C TRP A 9 -22.71 -1.87 -17.52
N LYS A 10 -23.13 -0.63 -17.65
CA LYS A 10 -22.40 0.40 -18.41
C LYS A 10 -21.07 0.76 -17.73
N ASN A 11 -21.02 0.80 -16.41
CA ASN A 11 -19.93 1.33 -15.63
C ASN A 11 -19.07 0.27 -14.91
N TRP A 12 -19.46 -1.02 -14.97
CA TRP A 12 -18.83 -2.13 -14.25
C TRP A 12 -17.33 -2.35 -14.48
N ARG A 13 -16.78 -1.74 -15.54
CA ARG A 13 -15.37 -1.82 -15.90
C ARG A 13 -14.57 -0.58 -15.47
N GLU A 14 -15.23 0.35 -14.83
CA GLU A 14 -14.62 1.65 -14.55
C GLU A 14 -14.53 1.88 -13.05
N MET A 15 -13.37 1.58 -12.49
CA MET A 15 -13.03 2.02 -11.15
C MET A 15 -12.80 3.52 -11.18
N VAL A 16 -13.39 4.25 -10.26
CA VAL A 16 -13.14 5.68 -10.08
C VAL A 16 -12.29 5.91 -8.83
N HIS A 17 -11.47 6.94 -8.85
CA HIS A 17 -10.65 7.32 -7.70
C HIS A 17 -10.59 8.83 -7.55
N THR A 18 -10.33 9.28 -6.33
CA THR A 18 -10.01 10.67 -6.01
C THR A 18 -9.11 10.72 -4.79
N THR A 19 -8.46 11.87 -4.59
CA THR A 19 -7.75 12.17 -3.35
C THR A 19 -8.45 13.36 -2.69
N TRP A 20 -8.93 13.14 -1.48
CA TRP A 20 -9.57 14.15 -0.67
C TRP A 20 -8.50 14.95 0.08
N ASN A 21 -8.54 16.29 0.01
CA ASN A 21 -7.55 17.18 0.61
C ASN A 21 -6.09 16.81 0.26
N PRO A 22 -5.70 16.81 -1.03
CA PRO A 22 -4.40 16.31 -1.48
C PRO A 22 -3.20 17.09 -0.91
N LYS A 23 -3.40 18.27 -0.33
CA LYS A 23 -2.37 19.08 0.32
C LYS A 23 -2.30 18.92 1.84
N ASP A 24 -3.21 18.17 2.43
CA ASP A 24 -3.25 17.91 3.87
C ASP A 24 -2.42 16.65 4.17
N PRO A 25 -1.60 16.62 5.24
CA PRO A 25 -0.97 15.39 5.73
C PRO A 25 -1.97 14.26 6.04
N GLY A 26 -3.26 14.60 6.21
CA GLY A 26 -4.36 13.67 6.36
C GLY A 26 -5.15 13.40 5.07
N ALA A 27 -4.56 13.58 3.90
CA ALA A 27 -5.22 13.28 2.63
C ALA A 27 -5.81 11.85 2.59
N VAL A 28 -7.06 11.73 2.16
CA VAL A 28 -7.74 10.44 2.01
C VAL A 28 -7.82 10.09 0.53
N ARG A 29 -7.16 9.02 0.15
CA ARG A 29 -7.25 8.48 -1.20
C ARG A 29 -8.35 7.43 -1.26
N ILE A 30 -9.30 7.64 -2.17
CA ILE A 30 -10.50 6.81 -2.32
C ILE A 30 -10.45 6.13 -3.67
N HIS A 31 -10.54 4.78 -3.68
CA HIS A 31 -10.80 3.99 -4.88
C HIS A 31 -12.15 3.31 -4.71
N LEU A 32 -13.07 3.59 -5.61
CA LEU A 32 -14.36 2.93 -5.64
C LEU A 32 -14.37 1.87 -6.74
N ILE A 33 -14.41 0.62 -6.33
CA ILE A 33 -14.47 -0.54 -7.21
C ILE A 33 -15.93 -0.84 -7.49
N PRO A 34 -16.35 -0.87 -8.78
CA PRO A 34 -17.74 -1.13 -9.15
C PRO A 34 -18.15 -2.56 -8.81
N PRO A 35 -19.47 -2.81 -8.65
CA PRO A 35 -19.98 -4.15 -8.43
C PRO A 35 -19.69 -5.04 -9.65
N LYS A 36 -19.43 -6.32 -9.40
CA LYS A 36 -19.14 -7.28 -10.46
C LYS A 36 -20.22 -8.35 -10.53
N PHE A 37 -20.70 -8.59 -11.74
CA PHE A 37 -21.55 -9.73 -12.00
C PHE A 37 -20.68 -10.96 -12.18
N GLN A 38 -20.73 -11.87 -11.21
CA GLN A 38 -20.26 -13.25 -11.37
C GLN A 38 -21.48 -14.15 -11.56
N LEU A 39 -21.35 -15.17 -12.41
CA LEU A 39 -22.44 -16.10 -12.66
C LEU A 39 -23.00 -16.62 -11.32
N PHE A 40 -24.26 -16.28 -11.01
CA PHE A 40 -24.94 -16.60 -9.75
C PHE A 40 -24.47 -15.88 -8.48
N ARG A 41 -23.63 -14.83 -8.55
CA ARG A 41 -23.17 -14.09 -7.38
C ARG A 41 -23.13 -12.59 -7.67
N PHE A 42 -23.79 -11.80 -6.81
CA PHE A 42 -23.62 -10.35 -6.82
C PHE A 42 -22.46 -10.00 -5.89
N VAL A 43 -21.49 -9.27 -6.42
CA VAL A 43 -20.37 -8.74 -5.65
C VAL A 43 -20.67 -7.26 -5.42
N PRO A 44 -20.73 -6.79 -4.16
CA PRO A 44 -21.01 -5.39 -3.86
C PRO A 44 -19.92 -4.48 -4.42
N SER A 45 -20.24 -3.20 -4.58
CA SER A 45 -19.23 -2.15 -4.73
C SER A 45 -18.40 -2.07 -3.45
N VAL A 46 -17.13 -1.72 -3.61
CA VAL A 46 -16.21 -1.61 -2.47
C VAL A 46 -15.45 -0.29 -2.59
N ALA A 47 -15.47 0.51 -1.53
CA ALA A 47 -14.57 1.65 -1.39
C ALA A 47 -13.30 1.20 -0.65
N ILE A 48 -12.15 1.56 -1.20
CA ILE A 48 -10.85 1.32 -0.59
C ILE A 48 -10.26 2.68 -0.22
N LEU A 49 -10.05 2.89 1.08
CA LEU A 49 -9.48 4.12 1.61
C LEU A 49 -8.00 3.88 1.95
N ASN A 50 -7.12 4.74 1.45
CA ASN A 50 -5.68 4.69 1.67
C ASN A 50 -5.04 3.31 1.44
N GLY A 51 -5.71 2.44 0.66
CA GLY A 51 -5.26 1.08 0.34
C GLY A 51 -5.43 0.04 1.43
N ASN A 52 -5.92 0.40 2.58
CA ASN A 52 -5.98 -0.48 3.74
C ASN A 52 -7.41 -0.75 4.21
N GLN A 53 -8.26 0.27 4.29
CA GLN A 53 -9.64 0.11 4.74
C GLN A 53 -10.52 -0.28 3.55
N ILE A 54 -11.22 -1.38 3.67
CA ILE A 54 -12.09 -1.95 2.64
C ILE A 54 -13.53 -1.89 3.14
N ILE A 55 -14.33 -1.01 2.53
CA ILE A 55 -15.69 -0.73 2.95
C ILE A 55 -16.66 -1.21 1.88
N PRO A 56 -17.55 -2.18 2.16
CA PRO A 56 -18.63 -2.53 1.25
C PRO A 56 -19.61 -1.36 1.17
N VAL A 57 -19.97 -0.99 -0.06
CA VAL A 57 -20.86 0.14 -0.32
C VAL A 57 -22.13 -0.36 -0.99
N ASN A 58 -23.28 0.07 -0.50
CA ASN A 58 -24.55 -0.27 -1.12
C ASN A 58 -24.69 0.35 -2.52
N GLU A 59 -25.69 -0.10 -3.28
CA GLU A 59 -25.85 0.25 -4.69
C GLU A 59 -26.11 1.77 -4.90
N SER A 60 -26.94 2.39 -4.06
CA SER A 60 -27.26 3.82 -4.17
C SER A 60 -26.04 4.69 -3.86
N TRP A 61 -25.35 4.41 -2.78
CA TRP A 61 -24.12 5.11 -2.41
C TRP A 61 -23.01 4.93 -3.45
N ALA A 62 -22.88 3.71 -4.00
CA ALA A 62 -21.89 3.46 -5.04
C ALA A 62 -22.14 4.29 -6.31
N ILE A 63 -23.41 4.47 -6.71
CA ILE A 63 -23.79 5.28 -7.85
C ILE A 63 -23.54 6.77 -7.56
N LEU A 64 -23.97 7.24 -6.38
CA LEU A 64 -23.75 8.62 -5.93
C LEU A 64 -22.27 8.99 -5.90
N LEU A 65 -21.45 8.16 -5.22
CA LEU A 65 -20.00 8.33 -5.15
C LEU A 65 -19.32 8.29 -6.52
N THR A 66 -19.74 7.35 -7.38
CA THR A 66 -19.18 7.24 -8.73
C THR A 66 -19.38 8.54 -9.52
N GLU A 67 -20.61 9.08 -9.51
CA GLU A 67 -20.90 10.32 -10.21
C GLU A 67 -20.21 11.53 -9.59
N PHE A 68 -20.15 11.59 -8.26
CA PHE A 68 -19.45 12.67 -7.55
C PHE A 68 -17.95 12.68 -7.85
N ILE A 69 -17.27 11.53 -7.73
CA ILE A 69 -15.85 11.41 -8.03
C ILE A 69 -15.55 11.74 -9.50
N ARG A 70 -16.43 11.34 -10.43
CA ARG A 70 -16.29 11.71 -11.83
C ARG A 70 -16.37 13.23 -12.05
N GLN A 71 -17.30 13.89 -11.39
CA GLN A 71 -17.43 15.34 -11.47
C GLN A 71 -16.22 16.04 -10.84
N LEU A 72 -15.76 15.58 -9.67
CA LEU A 72 -14.53 16.09 -9.05
C LEU A 72 -13.34 16.01 -10.00
N ASN A 73 -13.15 14.87 -10.65
CA ASN A 73 -12.05 14.64 -11.59
C ASN A 73 -12.12 15.51 -12.87
N THR A 74 -13.24 16.17 -13.14
CA THR A 74 -13.32 17.14 -14.26
C THR A 74 -12.69 18.48 -13.92
N PHE A 75 -12.51 18.79 -12.63
CA PHE A 75 -11.97 20.07 -12.18
C PHE A 75 -10.44 20.16 -12.33
N GLY A 76 -9.72 19.04 -12.19
CA GLY A 76 -8.25 18.99 -12.23
C GLY A 76 -7.60 19.40 -10.90
N ASP A 77 -6.26 19.55 -10.93
CA ASP A 77 -5.46 19.83 -9.73
C ASP A 77 -5.51 21.35 -9.40
N GLY A 78 -6.05 21.73 -8.26
CA GLY A 78 -6.10 23.12 -7.78
C GLY A 78 -6.98 23.34 -6.56
N GLU A 79 -6.96 24.55 -6.02
CA GLU A 79 -7.96 24.93 -5.01
C GLU A 79 -9.33 25.07 -5.70
N MET A 80 -10.31 24.36 -5.18
CA MET A 80 -11.67 24.35 -5.74
C MET A 80 -12.45 25.55 -5.22
N PRO A 81 -12.84 26.50 -6.11
CA PRO A 81 -13.75 27.58 -5.73
C PRO A 81 -15.13 27.03 -5.34
N GLU A 82 -15.84 27.73 -4.46
CA GLU A 82 -17.17 27.36 -4.00
C GLU A 82 -18.16 27.16 -5.17
N GLU A 83 -18.14 28.08 -6.15
CA GLU A 83 -18.96 27.97 -7.36
C GLU A 83 -18.69 26.71 -8.20
N ALA A 84 -17.43 26.22 -8.19
CA ALA A 84 -17.08 24.99 -8.88
C ALA A 84 -17.62 23.77 -8.12
N LEU A 85 -17.55 23.78 -6.80
CA LEU A 85 -18.12 22.74 -5.96
C LEU A 85 -19.63 22.65 -6.12
N GLU A 86 -20.35 23.80 -6.08
CA GLU A 86 -21.79 23.85 -6.32
C GLU A 86 -22.16 23.22 -7.67
N LYS A 87 -21.43 23.55 -8.73
CA LYS A 87 -21.66 22.98 -10.06
C LYS A 87 -21.39 21.48 -10.13
N ILE A 88 -20.37 20.99 -9.41
CA ILE A 88 -20.08 19.56 -9.28
C ILE A 88 -21.24 18.84 -8.60
N LEU A 89 -21.74 19.38 -7.50
CA LEU A 89 -22.88 18.84 -6.76
C LEU A 89 -24.15 18.81 -7.61
N GLU A 90 -24.49 19.91 -8.29
CA GLU A 90 -25.63 19.97 -9.22
C GLU A 90 -25.53 18.92 -10.33
N ASN A 91 -24.36 18.76 -10.95
CA ASN A 91 -24.14 17.79 -12.01
C ASN A 91 -24.23 16.36 -11.47
N THR A 92 -23.72 16.10 -10.27
CA THR A 92 -23.83 14.83 -9.57
C THR A 92 -25.30 14.46 -9.37
N CYS A 93 -26.08 15.34 -8.74
CA CYS A 93 -27.52 15.14 -8.53
C CYS A 93 -28.25 14.91 -9.85
N ARG A 94 -27.97 15.70 -10.89
CA ARG A 94 -28.57 15.54 -12.22
C ARG A 94 -28.28 14.17 -12.83
N ASN A 95 -27.07 13.64 -12.65
CA ASN A 95 -26.70 12.35 -13.19
C ASN A 95 -27.31 11.20 -12.39
N VAL A 96 -27.34 11.30 -11.06
CA VAL A 96 -27.98 10.30 -10.17
C VAL A 96 -29.49 10.21 -10.45
N LYS A 97 -30.16 11.35 -10.69
CA LYS A 97 -31.57 11.39 -11.09
C LYS A 97 -31.92 10.65 -12.38
N LYS A 98 -30.94 10.39 -13.25
CA LYS A 98 -31.18 9.52 -14.44
C LYS A 98 -31.42 8.07 -14.02
N VAL A 99 -30.90 7.66 -12.85
CA VAL A 99 -31.08 6.32 -12.27
C VAL A 99 -32.27 6.33 -11.31
N TYR A 100 -32.31 7.32 -10.42
CA TYR A 100 -33.34 7.54 -9.39
C TYR A 100 -34.11 8.84 -9.64
N PRO A 101 -35.14 8.85 -10.52
CA PRO A 101 -35.82 10.09 -10.94
C PRO A 101 -36.54 10.83 -9.84
N ASP A 102 -37.05 10.09 -8.84
CA ASP A 102 -37.92 10.58 -7.78
C ASP A 102 -37.11 10.99 -6.52
N VAL A 103 -35.78 10.86 -6.52
CA VAL A 103 -34.94 11.22 -5.36
C VAL A 103 -34.87 12.73 -5.19
N ASP A 104 -34.94 13.18 -3.93
CA ASP A 104 -34.73 14.59 -3.61
C ASP A 104 -33.23 14.93 -3.70
N PRO A 105 -32.88 16.06 -4.37
CA PRO A 105 -31.48 16.54 -4.35
C PRO A 105 -30.93 16.81 -2.95
N GLU A 106 -31.75 17.29 -2.02
CA GLU A 106 -31.33 17.56 -0.65
C GLU A 106 -30.93 16.25 0.06
N GLU A 107 -31.71 15.16 -0.10
CA GLU A 107 -31.35 13.83 0.41
C GLU A 107 -30.04 13.31 -0.16
N LEU A 108 -29.76 13.55 -1.46
CA LEU A 108 -28.50 13.15 -2.07
C LEU A 108 -27.29 13.91 -1.51
N LEU A 109 -27.47 15.18 -1.17
CA LEU A 109 -26.40 15.99 -0.57
C LEU A 109 -26.14 15.57 0.88
N GLU A 110 -27.18 15.30 1.66
CA GLU A 110 -27.06 14.74 3.02
C GLU A 110 -26.38 13.39 3.02
N ASP A 111 -26.76 12.49 2.10
CA ASP A 111 -26.08 11.20 1.90
C ASP A 111 -24.60 11.38 1.57
N LEU A 112 -24.28 12.31 0.67
CA LEU A 112 -22.89 12.56 0.27
C LEU A 112 -22.05 13.12 1.41
N GLU A 113 -22.59 14.04 2.21
CA GLU A 113 -21.95 14.57 3.41
C GLU A 113 -21.70 13.45 4.44
N THR A 114 -22.69 12.62 4.64
CA THR A 114 -22.60 11.46 5.52
C THR A 114 -21.52 10.50 5.09
N ILE A 115 -21.50 10.11 3.81
CA ILE A 115 -20.51 9.16 3.27
C ILE A 115 -19.08 9.74 3.37
N THR A 116 -18.91 11.01 3.00
CA THR A 116 -17.59 11.64 3.04
C THR A 116 -17.06 11.80 4.46
N GLY A 117 -17.94 12.15 5.42
CA GLY A 117 -17.60 12.20 6.84
C GLY A 117 -17.17 10.83 7.38
N VAL A 118 -17.96 9.79 7.10
CA VAL A 118 -17.63 8.40 7.46
C VAL A 118 -16.29 7.96 6.89
N PHE A 119 -16.04 8.26 5.61
CA PHE A 119 -14.78 7.88 4.97
C PHE A 119 -13.58 8.60 5.58
N GLU A 120 -13.75 9.88 5.93
CA GLU A 120 -12.71 10.64 6.60
C GLU A 120 -12.39 10.08 8.00
N ASP A 121 -13.41 9.75 8.78
CA ASP A 121 -13.24 9.18 10.11
C ASP A 121 -12.52 7.83 10.05
N VAL A 122 -12.99 6.92 9.21
CA VAL A 122 -12.35 5.61 9.04
C VAL A 122 -10.90 5.73 8.54
N ALA A 123 -10.67 6.59 7.56
CA ALA A 123 -9.33 6.79 7.01
C ALA A 123 -8.34 7.39 8.02
N ARG A 124 -8.86 8.13 9.01
CA ARG A 124 -8.09 8.72 10.11
C ARG A 124 -8.08 7.86 11.39
N GLY A 125 -8.65 6.64 11.34
CA GLY A 125 -8.73 5.74 12.49
C GLY A 125 -9.67 6.21 13.60
N ARG A 126 -10.65 7.05 13.28
CA ARG A 126 -11.70 7.47 14.20
C ARG A 126 -12.94 6.59 14.04
N GLU A 127 -13.71 6.42 15.09
CA GLU A 127 -15.03 5.76 15.01
C GLU A 127 -16.02 6.70 14.32
N PRO A 128 -16.65 6.28 13.20
CA PRO A 128 -17.66 7.08 12.54
C PRO A 128 -18.97 7.08 13.33
N GLU A 129 -19.77 8.14 13.19
CA GLU A 129 -21.09 8.25 13.85
C GLU A 129 -22.09 7.17 13.40
N ILE A 130 -21.88 6.61 12.21
CA ILE A 130 -22.73 5.55 11.64
C ILE A 130 -21.92 4.26 11.59
N GLU A 131 -22.52 3.18 12.08
CA GLU A 131 -21.93 1.85 11.99
C GLU A 131 -21.83 1.42 10.52
N ILE A 132 -20.62 1.21 10.05
CA ILE A 132 -20.32 0.70 8.70
C ILE A 132 -19.61 -0.63 8.76
N GLY A 133 -19.97 -1.53 7.84
CA GLY A 133 -19.23 -2.77 7.67
C GLY A 133 -17.83 -2.50 7.16
N GLN A 134 -16.82 -3.16 7.72
CA GLN A 134 -15.48 -3.23 7.17
C GLN A 134 -15.18 -4.67 6.76
N MET A 135 -14.44 -4.84 5.67
CA MET A 135 -13.99 -6.14 5.21
C MET A 135 -12.48 -6.27 5.44
N ASP A 136 -12.06 -7.40 5.97
CA ASP A 136 -10.66 -7.79 5.88
C ASP A 136 -10.30 -8.24 4.46
N ILE A 137 -9.00 -8.27 4.16
CA ILE A 137 -8.51 -8.64 2.84
C ILE A 137 -8.86 -10.10 2.46
N GLY A 138 -8.97 -10.99 3.43
CA GLY A 138 -9.34 -12.40 3.22
C GLY A 138 -10.79 -12.54 2.78
N THR A 139 -11.69 -11.83 3.42
CA THR A 139 -13.11 -11.74 3.03
C THR A 139 -13.25 -11.12 1.65
N TYR A 140 -12.58 -10.00 1.39
CA TYR A 140 -12.60 -9.33 0.10
C TYR A 140 -11.99 -10.18 -1.01
N ALA A 141 -10.93 -10.96 -0.73
CA ALA A 141 -10.27 -11.82 -1.71
C ALA A 141 -11.24 -12.78 -2.41
N SER A 142 -12.27 -13.25 -1.71
CA SER A 142 -13.30 -14.13 -2.30
C SER A 142 -14.16 -13.45 -3.38
N TYR A 143 -14.14 -12.13 -3.44
CA TYR A 143 -14.88 -11.29 -4.39
C TYR A 143 -13.98 -10.68 -5.47
N MET A 144 -12.67 -10.80 -5.35
CA MET A 144 -11.72 -10.24 -6.30
C MET A 144 -11.79 -10.95 -7.65
N THR A 145 -11.59 -10.21 -8.72
CA THR A 145 -11.39 -10.75 -10.09
C THR A 145 -9.97 -10.51 -10.59
N ALA A 146 -9.18 -9.77 -9.81
CA ALA A 146 -7.78 -9.48 -10.01
C ALA A 146 -7.13 -9.32 -8.64
N PRO A 147 -5.81 -9.41 -8.51
CA PRO A 147 -5.13 -9.15 -7.25
C PRO A 147 -5.46 -7.75 -6.71
N HIS A 148 -5.53 -7.62 -5.39
CA HIS A 148 -5.66 -6.31 -4.75
C HIS A 148 -4.39 -5.45 -4.93
N ARG A 149 -3.23 -6.11 -4.99
CA ARG A 149 -1.93 -5.46 -5.15
C ARG A 149 -1.08 -6.15 -6.21
N MET A 150 -0.37 -5.33 -7.00
CA MET A 150 0.67 -5.80 -7.91
C MET A 150 2.01 -5.21 -7.49
N ASP A 151 2.97 -6.08 -7.16
CA ASP A 151 4.34 -5.69 -6.87
C ASP A 151 5.12 -5.61 -8.19
N LEU A 152 5.64 -4.44 -8.51
CA LEU A 152 6.39 -4.16 -9.74
C LEU A 152 7.88 -4.19 -9.42
N MET A 153 8.57 -5.24 -9.82
CA MET A 153 10.02 -5.38 -9.65
C MET A 153 10.72 -4.53 -10.72
N VAL A 154 10.67 -3.20 -10.56
CA VAL A 154 11.15 -2.26 -11.58
C VAL A 154 12.67 -2.24 -11.70
N SER A 155 13.38 -2.74 -10.70
CA SER A 155 14.85 -2.83 -10.66
C SER A 155 15.28 -4.27 -10.45
N SER A 156 16.17 -4.78 -11.29
CA SER A 156 16.78 -6.10 -11.14
C SER A 156 17.87 -6.10 -10.06
N MET A 157 18.17 -7.28 -9.51
CA MET A 157 19.28 -7.46 -8.56
C MET A 157 20.65 -7.40 -9.25
N GLU A 158 20.70 -7.83 -10.49
CA GLU A 158 21.90 -7.77 -11.34
C GLU A 158 21.56 -7.13 -12.67
N LYS A 159 22.44 -6.25 -13.14
CA LYS A 159 22.34 -5.56 -14.43
C LYS A 159 23.69 -5.61 -15.14
N ASP A 160 23.71 -6.07 -16.37
CA ASP A 160 24.92 -6.23 -17.16
C ASP A 160 26.00 -7.04 -16.42
N GLY A 161 25.61 -8.10 -15.72
CA GLY A 161 26.49 -8.97 -14.93
C GLY A 161 27.07 -8.33 -13.68
N ARG A 162 26.52 -7.21 -13.23
CA ARG A 162 26.93 -6.50 -12.01
C ARG A 162 25.77 -6.37 -11.04
N TRP A 163 26.12 -6.44 -9.75
CA TRP A 163 25.15 -6.18 -8.69
C TRP A 163 24.56 -4.77 -8.79
N ASN A 164 23.26 -4.67 -8.82
CA ASN A 164 22.50 -3.44 -9.12
C ASN A 164 21.78 -2.82 -7.89
N CYS A 165 21.90 -3.43 -6.72
CA CYS A 165 21.44 -2.82 -5.48
C CYS A 165 22.63 -2.13 -4.78
N ASN A 166 22.38 -1.01 -4.10
CA ASN A 166 23.41 -0.31 -3.32
C ASN A 166 23.71 -0.94 -1.95
N GLN A 167 23.02 -2.02 -1.58
CA GLN A 167 23.25 -2.84 -0.39
C GLN A 167 23.46 -4.32 -0.77
N HIS A 168 24.11 -5.08 0.14
CA HIS A 168 24.39 -6.51 -0.02
C HIS A 168 23.82 -7.29 1.18
N CYS A 169 22.52 -7.12 1.45
CA CYS A 169 21.87 -7.70 2.62
C CYS A 169 22.12 -9.20 2.74
N VAL A 170 22.55 -9.63 3.94
CA VAL A 170 22.85 -11.04 4.23
C VAL A 170 21.61 -11.95 4.13
N HIS A 171 20.41 -11.40 4.28
CA HIS A 171 19.12 -12.10 4.20
C HIS A 171 18.30 -11.73 2.95
N CYS A 172 18.92 -11.15 1.92
CA CYS A 172 18.19 -10.74 0.73
C CYS A 172 17.50 -11.94 0.07
N TYR A 173 16.17 -11.91 0.04
CA TYR A 173 15.38 -12.99 -0.57
C TYR A 173 15.46 -13.00 -2.09
N ALA A 174 15.72 -11.85 -2.72
CA ALA A 174 15.81 -11.71 -4.16
C ALA A 174 17.20 -12.08 -4.73
N ALA A 175 18.23 -12.09 -3.88
CA ALA A 175 19.59 -12.39 -4.32
C ALA A 175 19.72 -13.83 -4.84
N GLY A 176 20.21 -13.98 -6.06
CA GLY A 176 20.42 -15.28 -6.69
C GLY A 176 19.16 -15.95 -7.24
N GLN A 177 18.02 -15.25 -7.23
CA GLN A 177 16.82 -15.71 -7.91
C GLN A 177 16.88 -15.34 -9.40
N THR A 178 16.58 -16.30 -10.28
CA THR A 178 16.73 -16.13 -11.74
C THR A 178 15.90 -14.97 -12.25
N TYR A 179 14.64 -14.91 -11.88
CA TYR A 179 13.73 -13.86 -12.35
C TYR A 179 14.06 -12.46 -11.80
N ALA A 180 14.78 -12.37 -10.70
CA ALA A 180 15.21 -11.07 -10.14
C ALA A 180 16.42 -10.48 -10.86
N ASN A 181 17.08 -11.26 -11.72
CA ASN A 181 18.27 -10.90 -12.50
C ASN A 181 17.96 -10.67 -13.98
N ASP A 182 16.69 -10.77 -14.37
CA ASP A 182 16.27 -10.53 -15.75
C ASP A 182 16.50 -9.07 -16.19
N GLY A 183 16.62 -8.88 -17.51
CA GLY A 183 16.77 -7.53 -18.06
C GLY A 183 15.62 -6.61 -17.71
N GLU A 184 15.93 -5.39 -17.33
CA GLU A 184 14.93 -4.39 -16.95
C GLU A 184 14.18 -3.84 -18.15
N LEU A 185 12.86 -3.79 -18.04
CA LEU A 185 11.99 -3.07 -18.97
C LEU A 185 12.25 -1.55 -18.91
N GLY A 186 12.07 -0.88 -20.04
CA GLY A 186 12.12 0.58 -20.14
C GLY A 186 10.88 1.26 -19.57
N THR A 187 10.95 2.58 -19.47
CA THR A 187 9.89 3.43 -18.92
C THR A 187 8.55 3.22 -19.62
N ASP A 188 8.53 3.19 -20.94
CA ASP A 188 7.29 3.04 -21.72
C ASP A 188 6.66 1.66 -21.55
N GLU A 189 7.48 0.62 -21.42
CA GLU A 189 7.00 -0.75 -21.20
C GLU A 189 6.35 -0.86 -19.81
N TRP A 190 6.95 -0.29 -18.76
CA TRP A 190 6.35 -0.21 -17.44
C TRP A 190 5.04 0.59 -17.44
N LYS A 191 4.96 1.70 -18.18
CA LYS A 191 3.71 2.45 -18.37
C LYS A 191 2.62 1.60 -19.05
N GLN A 192 2.99 0.71 -19.99
CA GLN A 192 2.02 -0.23 -20.57
C GLN A 192 1.54 -1.28 -19.56
N ILE A 193 2.43 -1.76 -18.68
CA ILE A 193 2.05 -2.65 -17.57
C ILE A 193 1.06 -1.95 -16.63
N LEU A 194 1.35 -0.70 -16.21
CA LEU A 194 0.41 0.09 -15.41
C LEU A 194 -0.96 0.22 -16.08
N LYS A 195 -1.03 0.48 -17.39
CA LYS A 195 -2.30 0.51 -18.13
C LYS A 195 -3.05 -0.83 -18.07
N ARG A 196 -2.33 -1.95 -18.14
CA ARG A 196 -2.92 -3.30 -18.01
C ARG A 196 -3.44 -3.54 -16.59
N CYS A 197 -2.68 -3.17 -15.56
CA CYS A 197 -3.10 -3.24 -14.16
C CYS A 197 -4.37 -2.41 -13.92
N ARG A 198 -4.43 -1.19 -14.43
CA ARG A 198 -5.64 -0.36 -14.37
C ARG A 198 -6.83 -1.01 -15.05
N LYS A 199 -6.65 -1.56 -16.26
CA LYS A 199 -7.71 -2.29 -16.97
C LYS A 199 -8.19 -3.51 -16.21
N ALA A 200 -7.31 -4.18 -15.48
CA ALA A 200 -7.63 -5.31 -14.60
C ALA A 200 -8.30 -4.86 -13.28
N GLN A 201 -8.39 -3.55 -13.02
CA GLN A 201 -8.94 -2.97 -11.78
C GLN A 201 -8.16 -3.37 -10.54
N ILE A 202 -6.84 -3.38 -10.63
CA ILE A 202 -5.94 -3.57 -9.50
C ILE A 202 -5.79 -2.21 -8.81
N PRO A 203 -6.20 -2.05 -7.55
CA PRO A 203 -6.22 -0.73 -6.91
C PRO A 203 -4.85 -0.26 -6.41
N GLN A 204 -3.92 -1.19 -6.16
CA GLN A 204 -2.65 -0.89 -5.53
C GLN A 204 -1.46 -1.43 -6.32
N VAL A 205 -0.40 -0.62 -6.42
CA VAL A 205 0.89 -1.06 -6.97
C VAL A 205 2.02 -0.74 -6.00
N THR A 206 3.01 -1.64 -5.92
CA THR A 206 4.21 -1.45 -5.12
C THR A 206 5.43 -1.45 -6.03
N PHE A 207 6.19 -0.37 -6.04
CA PHE A 207 7.48 -0.32 -6.72
C PHE A 207 8.53 -0.98 -5.83
N THR A 208 9.19 -1.99 -6.35
CA THR A 208 10.17 -2.83 -5.64
C THR A 208 11.21 -3.38 -6.62
N GLY A 209 11.95 -4.38 -6.23
CA GLY A 209 12.97 -5.06 -7.05
C GLY A 209 14.24 -5.28 -6.26
N GLY A 210 15.41 -4.97 -6.85
CA GLY A 210 16.67 -4.85 -6.12
C GLY A 210 16.60 -3.63 -5.19
N GLU A 211 16.89 -2.47 -5.74
CA GLU A 211 16.60 -1.18 -5.10
C GLU A 211 15.98 -0.24 -6.13
N PRO A 212 14.66 0.02 -6.04
CA PRO A 212 13.94 0.78 -7.06
C PRO A 212 14.44 2.23 -7.21
N THR A 213 14.99 2.83 -6.15
CA THR A 213 15.56 4.19 -6.21
C THR A 213 16.85 4.28 -7.02
N MET A 214 17.41 3.15 -7.47
CA MET A 214 18.53 3.13 -8.41
C MET A 214 18.11 3.50 -9.84
N ARG A 215 16.80 3.44 -10.16
CA ARG A 215 16.26 3.88 -11.44
C ARG A 215 16.14 5.40 -11.49
N GLU A 216 16.61 6.00 -12.57
CA GLU A 216 16.51 7.46 -12.78
C GLU A 216 15.07 7.92 -13.09
N ASP A 217 14.27 7.04 -13.71
CA ASP A 217 12.91 7.31 -14.15
C ASP A 217 11.83 6.93 -13.11
N LEU A 218 12.21 6.55 -11.87
CA LEU A 218 11.25 6.08 -10.87
C LEU A 218 10.15 7.11 -10.56
N CYS A 219 10.48 8.39 -10.41
CA CYS A 219 9.47 9.44 -10.18
C CYS A 219 8.49 9.57 -11.37
N GLU A 220 8.96 9.36 -12.60
CA GLU A 220 8.11 9.35 -13.78
C GLU A 220 7.15 8.15 -13.78
N LEU A 221 7.62 6.98 -13.35
CA LEU A 221 6.78 5.79 -13.20
C LEU A 221 5.73 5.96 -12.10
N ILE A 222 6.12 6.52 -10.95
CA ILE A 222 5.19 6.82 -9.85
C ILE A 222 4.12 7.81 -10.32
N LYS A 223 4.51 8.90 -10.99
CA LYS A 223 3.56 9.87 -11.56
C LYS A 223 2.62 9.22 -12.59
N ALA A 224 3.09 8.27 -13.39
CA ALA A 224 2.23 7.52 -14.30
C ALA A 224 1.29 6.55 -13.57
N ALA A 225 1.60 6.21 -12.32
CA ALA A 225 0.82 5.32 -11.47
C ALA A 225 -0.14 6.04 -10.52
N ARG A 226 -0.29 7.37 -10.57
CA ARG A 226 -1.10 8.18 -9.65
C ARG A 226 -2.57 7.76 -9.53
N TRP A 227 -3.07 6.98 -10.49
CA TRP A 227 -4.39 6.39 -10.43
C TRP A 227 -4.50 5.27 -9.39
N PHE A 228 -3.39 4.62 -9.05
CA PHE A 228 -3.30 3.57 -8.03
C PHE A 228 -2.99 4.17 -6.67
N ILE A 229 -3.19 3.36 -5.63
CA ILE A 229 -2.46 3.55 -4.38
C ILE A 229 -1.04 3.08 -4.65
N THR A 230 -0.08 3.98 -4.48
CA THR A 230 1.30 3.75 -4.81
C THR A 230 2.15 3.51 -3.56
N ARG A 231 2.90 2.43 -3.56
CA ARG A 231 3.85 2.11 -2.50
C ARG A 231 5.25 1.98 -3.08
N LEU A 232 6.23 2.39 -2.31
CA LEU A 232 7.65 2.22 -2.62
C LEU A 232 8.31 1.41 -1.52
N ASN A 233 8.89 0.24 -1.86
CA ASN A 233 9.74 -0.51 -0.95
C ASN A 233 11.20 -0.19 -1.27
N THR A 234 11.92 0.38 -0.30
CA THR A 234 13.29 0.84 -0.48
C THR A 234 14.16 0.59 0.76
N ASN A 235 15.46 0.57 0.60
CA ASN A 235 16.40 0.57 1.71
C ASN A 235 16.65 1.99 2.29
N GLY A 236 16.07 3.03 1.71
CA GLY A 236 16.11 4.40 2.20
C GLY A 236 17.40 5.18 1.96
N VAL A 237 18.47 4.55 1.49
CA VAL A 237 19.81 5.17 1.35
C VAL A 237 19.82 6.38 0.41
N ARG A 238 18.97 6.39 -0.61
CA ARG A 238 18.90 7.46 -1.62
C ARG A 238 17.80 8.49 -1.35
N LEU A 239 17.10 8.41 -0.23
CA LEU A 239 16.03 9.34 0.15
C LEU A 239 16.61 10.67 0.65
N THR A 240 17.19 11.47 -0.26
CA THR A 240 17.58 12.87 0.05
C THR A 240 16.35 13.76 0.15
N LYS A 241 16.47 14.96 0.71
CA LYS A 241 15.35 15.93 0.81
C LYS A 241 14.75 16.24 -0.54
N GLU A 242 15.60 16.49 -1.55
CA GLU A 242 15.17 16.79 -2.91
C GLU A 242 14.45 15.61 -3.54
N TYR A 243 14.95 14.37 -3.30
CA TYR A 243 14.35 13.19 -3.86
C TYR A 243 13.00 12.86 -3.19
N CYS A 244 12.91 13.00 -1.86
CA CYS A 244 11.64 12.84 -1.14
C CYS A 244 10.60 13.86 -1.59
N LYS A 245 11.01 15.11 -1.84
CA LYS A 245 10.13 16.13 -2.42
C LYS A 245 9.64 15.73 -3.82
N ALA A 246 10.53 15.23 -4.68
CA ALA A 246 10.16 14.76 -6.02
C ALA A 246 9.20 13.54 -5.97
N LEU A 247 9.38 12.63 -5.00
CA LEU A 247 8.47 11.51 -4.77
C LEU A 247 7.08 11.99 -4.31
N ALA A 248 7.01 12.97 -3.42
CA ALA A 248 5.75 13.57 -2.98
C ALA A 248 5.06 14.32 -4.13
N GLU A 249 5.80 15.08 -4.95
CA GLU A 249 5.28 15.74 -6.15
C GLU A 249 4.82 14.74 -7.24
N ALA A 250 5.38 13.53 -7.25
CA ALA A 250 4.92 12.43 -8.11
C ALA A 250 3.69 11.70 -7.54
N GLU A 251 3.17 12.13 -6.38
CA GLU A 251 2.02 11.55 -5.67
C GLU A 251 2.29 10.12 -5.18
N LEU A 252 3.47 9.87 -4.59
CA LEU A 252 3.73 8.64 -3.86
C LEU A 252 2.94 8.64 -2.55
N ASP A 253 2.09 7.62 -2.33
CA ASP A 253 1.25 7.55 -1.14
C ASP A 253 1.99 7.01 0.09
N ASN A 254 2.83 5.98 -0.09
CA ASN A 254 3.50 5.34 1.04
C ASN A 254 4.92 4.90 0.67
N VAL A 255 5.84 5.11 1.58
CA VAL A 255 7.19 4.56 1.49
C VAL A 255 7.46 3.59 2.64
N GLN A 256 7.78 2.34 2.29
CA GLN A 256 8.24 1.34 3.23
C GLN A 256 9.76 1.27 3.19
N ILE A 257 10.39 1.62 4.30
CA ILE A 257 11.85 1.64 4.43
C ILE A 257 12.29 0.42 5.24
N THR A 258 13.25 -0.35 4.73
CA THR A 258 13.82 -1.47 5.48
C THR A 258 14.88 -0.99 6.45
N PHE A 259 14.69 -1.28 7.74
CA PHE A 259 15.61 -0.90 8.80
C PHE A 259 15.79 -2.06 9.79
N TYR A 260 17.03 -2.51 10.01
CA TYR A 260 17.26 -3.74 10.76
C TYR A 260 17.44 -3.54 12.26
N SER A 261 18.10 -2.46 12.69
CA SER A 261 18.45 -2.23 14.09
C SER A 261 18.81 -0.78 14.35
N SER A 262 18.52 -0.29 15.56
CA SER A 262 19.06 0.97 16.11
C SER A 262 20.56 0.89 16.42
N ASP A 263 21.11 -0.31 16.58
CA ASP A 263 22.57 -0.51 16.64
C ASP A 263 23.16 -0.44 15.25
N ARG A 264 23.99 0.59 15.01
CA ARG A 264 24.69 0.84 13.75
C ARG A 264 25.46 -0.39 13.25
N ASN A 265 26.18 -1.08 14.13
CA ASN A 265 27.03 -2.20 13.74
C ASN A 265 26.17 -3.40 13.30
N ILE A 266 25.05 -3.64 13.97
CA ILE A 266 24.09 -4.69 13.61
C ILE A 266 23.44 -4.34 12.27
N HIS A 267 22.95 -3.10 12.12
CA HIS A 267 22.33 -2.64 10.87
C HIS A 267 23.28 -2.81 9.68
N ASN A 268 24.49 -2.25 9.79
CA ASN A 268 25.48 -2.28 8.71
C ASN A 268 25.92 -3.71 8.36
N ARG A 269 26.09 -4.57 9.35
CA ARG A 269 26.41 -5.98 9.13
C ARG A 269 25.28 -6.70 8.37
N LEU A 270 24.01 -6.49 8.77
CA LEU A 270 22.87 -7.15 8.15
C LEU A 270 22.55 -6.63 6.75
N THR A 271 22.80 -5.34 6.50
CA THR A 271 22.64 -4.74 5.16
C THR A 271 23.86 -4.95 4.24
N GLY A 272 24.99 -5.41 4.80
CA GLY A 272 26.24 -5.54 4.06
C GLY A 272 26.75 -4.22 3.51
N SER A 273 26.49 -3.11 4.21
CA SER A 273 26.82 -1.75 3.81
C SER A 273 27.10 -0.86 5.01
N ASP A 274 27.77 0.27 4.84
CA ASP A 274 28.00 1.28 5.89
C ASP A 274 27.08 2.50 5.69
N TYR A 275 25.75 2.23 5.65
CA TYR A 275 24.76 3.25 5.31
C TYR A 275 23.72 3.49 6.41
N PHE A 276 23.98 3.11 7.66
CA PHE A 276 23.08 3.36 8.78
C PHE A 276 22.60 4.82 8.83
N GLU A 277 23.53 5.79 8.82
CA GLU A 277 23.19 7.21 8.90
C GLU A 277 22.36 7.68 7.70
N LYS A 278 22.69 7.19 6.49
CA LYS A 278 21.92 7.54 5.30
C LYS A 278 20.50 6.98 5.32
N THR A 279 20.31 5.77 5.87
CA THR A 279 18.97 5.21 6.04
C THR A 279 18.17 5.99 7.08
N VAL A 280 18.80 6.37 8.21
CA VAL A 280 18.17 7.22 9.24
C VAL A 280 17.80 8.59 8.68
N GLU A 281 18.71 9.25 7.97
CA GLU A 281 18.45 10.51 7.27
C GLU A 281 17.31 10.36 6.25
N GLY A 282 17.28 9.25 5.50
CA GLY A 282 16.23 8.94 4.54
C GLY A 282 14.85 8.81 5.19
N ILE A 283 14.76 8.20 6.37
CA ILE A 283 13.50 8.12 7.15
C ILE A 283 13.04 9.53 7.51
N GLN A 284 13.93 10.37 8.07
CA GLN A 284 13.61 11.73 8.46
C GLN A 284 13.20 12.61 7.27
N ASN A 285 13.94 12.54 6.16
CA ASN A 285 13.63 13.28 4.95
C ASN A 285 12.25 12.89 4.35
N ALA A 286 11.89 11.61 4.40
CA ALA A 286 10.59 11.13 3.94
C ALA A 286 9.45 11.66 4.83
N LEU A 287 9.63 11.67 6.15
CA LEU A 287 8.68 12.26 7.10
C LEU A 287 8.55 13.78 6.90
N GLU A 288 9.68 14.50 6.77
CA GLU A 288 9.69 15.96 6.51
C GLU A 288 9.00 16.33 5.19
N ALA A 289 9.07 15.46 4.17
CA ALA A 289 8.39 15.65 2.89
C ALA A 289 6.88 15.35 2.95
N GLY A 290 6.34 14.90 4.10
CA GLY A 290 4.94 14.56 4.27
C GLY A 290 4.54 13.21 3.68
N LEU A 291 5.50 12.34 3.34
CA LEU A 291 5.21 10.98 2.89
C LEU A 291 4.74 10.11 4.06
N SER A 292 3.79 9.21 3.80
CA SER A 292 3.43 8.17 4.76
C SER A 292 4.56 7.16 4.88
N VAL A 293 5.23 7.11 6.02
CA VAL A 293 6.40 6.27 6.25
C VAL A 293 6.03 5.04 7.07
N ASN A 294 6.35 3.87 6.54
CA ASN A 294 6.35 2.61 7.25
C ASN A 294 7.78 2.06 7.31
N VAL A 295 8.21 1.61 8.47
CA VAL A 295 9.52 0.97 8.61
C VAL A 295 9.34 -0.53 8.80
N ASN A 296 9.95 -1.31 7.91
CA ASN A 296 9.90 -2.77 7.95
C ASN A 296 11.20 -3.38 8.48
N THR A 297 11.09 -4.28 9.43
CA THR A 297 12.24 -4.99 10.03
C THR A 297 12.10 -6.50 9.86
N PRO A 298 12.89 -7.13 8.97
CA PRO A 298 13.03 -8.57 8.97
C PRO A 298 13.79 -9.02 10.23
N LEU A 299 13.12 -9.83 11.08
CA LEU A 299 13.64 -10.26 12.38
C LEU A 299 14.54 -11.49 12.26
N CYS A 300 15.68 -11.43 12.94
CA CYS A 300 16.63 -12.50 13.07
C CYS A 300 17.30 -12.47 14.45
N ARG A 301 18.17 -13.44 14.74
CA ARG A 301 18.86 -13.50 16.05
C ARG A 301 19.69 -12.28 16.39
N ASP A 302 20.27 -11.63 15.38
CA ASP A 302 21.15 -10.47 15.57
C ASP A 302 20.38 -9.19 15.96
N ASN A 303 19.11 -9.06 15.58
CA ASN A 303 18.29 -7.90 15.85
C ASN A 303 17.05 -8.20 16.71
N LYS A 304 17.11 -9.25 17.53
CA LYS A 304 16.00 -9.65 18.41
C LYS A 304 15.61 -8.59 19.46
N ASN A 305 16.50 -7.62 19.77
CA ASN A 305 16.17 -6.46 20.61
C ASN A 305 15.32 -5.45 19.85
N TYR A 306 14.26 -5.90 19.16
CA TYR A 306 13.46 -5.09 18.25
C TYR A 306 12.72 -3.97 18.96
N ARG A 307 12.35 -4.14 20.23
CA ARG A 307 11.76 -3.08 21.04
C ARG A 307 12.65 -1.82 21.10
N GLU A 308 13.98 -1.97 21.27
CA GLU A 308 14.92 -0.84 21.28
C GLU A 308 14.95 -0.13 19.91
N THR A 309 14.82 -0.92 18.83
CA THR A 309 14.71 -0.36 17.48
C THR A 309 13.40 0.40 17.29
N ALA A 310 12.27 -0.09 17.79
CA ALA A 310 10.99 0.61 17.75
C ALA A 310 11.03 1.91 18.56
N GLU A 311 11.68 1.91 19.72
CA GLU A 311 11.92 3.11 20.55
C GLU A 311 12.75 4.17 19.80
N PHE A 312 13.82 3.75 19.15
CA PHE A 312 14.63 4.62 18.30
C PHE A 312 13.80 5.19 17.12
N LEU A 313 13.06 4.37 16.41
CA LEU A 313 12.20 4.81 15.31
C LEU A 313 11.12 5.79 15.76
N LYS A 314 10.54 5.58 16.96
CA LYS A 314 9.62 6.54 17.59
C LYS A 314 10.28 7.89 17.79
N SER A 315 11.54 7.93 18.25
CA SER A 315 12.29 9.17 18.45
C SER A 315 12.54 9.95 17.16
N LEU A 316 12.51 9.27 16.01
CA LEU A 316 12.58 9.87 14.66
C LEU A 316 11.22 10.36 14.15
N GLY A 317 10.12 10.07 14.84
CA GLY A 317 8.76 10.44 14.41
C GLY A 317 8.01 9.33 13.68
N VAL A 318 8.55 8.12 13.55
CA VAL A 318 7.85 6.99 12.93
C VAL A 318 6.73 6.52 13.86
N THR A 319 5.53 6.36 13.31
CA THR A 319 4.33 5.91 14.04
C THR A 319 3.85 4.52 13.62
N TYR A 320 4.29 4.03 12.46
CA TYR A 320 3.90 2.73 11.95
C TYR A 320 5.11 1.87 11.59
N VAL A 321 5.19 0.69 12.21
CA VAL A 321 6.27 -0.27 11.97
C VAL A 321 5.71 -1.64 11.60
N THR A 322 6.41 -2.35 10.74
CA THR A 322 6.13 -3.74 10.41
C THR A 322 7.33 -4.61 10.72
N CYS A 323 7.07 -5.85 11.08
CA CYS A 323 8.11 -6.85 11.19
C CYS A 323 7.65 -8.20 10.62
N SER A 324 8.60 -9.04 10.28
CA SER A 324 8.36 -10.40 9.76
C SER A 324 9.51 -11.31 10.16
N GLY A 325 9.32 -12.61 10.00
CA GLY A 325 10.45 -13.54 9.96
C GLY A 325 11.22 -13.39 8.64
N LEU A 326 12.33 -14.13 8.52
CA LEU A 326 13.12 -14.15 7.29
C LEU A 326 12.42 -14.98 6.21
N ILE A 327 12.29 -14.44 5.02
CA ILE A 327 11.78 -15.14 3.84
C ILE A 327 12.81 -16.22 3.45
N PRO A 328 12.43 -17.52 3.41
CA PRO A 328 13.37 -18.63 3.20
C PRO A 328 13.77 -18.79 1.71
N ALA A 329 14.19 -17.70 1.08
CA ALA A 329 14.61 -17.64 -0.32
C ALA A 329 15.91 -16.84 -0.46
N GLY A 330 16.55 -16.91 -1.61
CA GLY A 330 17.75 -16.18 -1.92
C GLY A 330 18.89 -16.41 -0.92
N ASN A 331 19.48 -15.31 -0.44
CA ASN A 331 20.56 -15.40 0.57
C ASN A 331 20.06 -16.01 1.89
N ALA A 332 18.83 -15.72 2.31
CA ALA A 332 18.28 -16.25 3.56
C ALA A 332 18.02 -17.77 3.55
N ALA A 333 18.07 -18.40 2.38
CA ALA A 333 17.98 -19.86 2.23
C ALA A 333 19.34 -20.56 2.42
N LYS A 334 20.47 -19.84 2.41
CA LYS A 334 21.80 -20.42 2.61
C LYS A 334 21.97 -20.97 4.02
N ASP A 335 22.65 -22.08 4.19
CA ASP A 335 22.82 -22.78 5.47
C ASP A 335 23.29 -21.87 6.61
N ALA A 336 24.25 -21.00 6.34
CA ALA A 336 24.74 -20.03 7.31
C ALA A 336 23.66 -19.07 7.84
N GLN A 337 22.63 -18.78 7.03
CA GLN A 337 21.55 -17.86 7.38
C GLN A 337 20.35 -18.59 8.01
N VAL A 338 20.19 -19.88 7.77
CA VAL A 338 19.15 -20.69 8.41
C VAL A 338 19.28 -20.66 9.93
N SER A 339 20.51 -20.70 10.46
CA SER A 339 20.80 -20.60 11.90
C SER A 339 20.43 -19.24 12.51
N MET A 340 20.27 -18.21 11.69
CA MET A 340 19.89 -16.85 12.13
C MET A 340 18.39 -16.66 12.30
N ARG A 341 17.57 -17.62 11.87
CA ARG A 341 16.11 -17.57 12.06
C ARG A 341 15.76 -17.70 13.53
N LEU A 342 14.80 -16.91 13.96
CA LEU A 342 14.20 -17.04 15.28
C LEU A 342 13.29 -18.27 15.30
N SER A 343 13.30 -19.00 16.40
CA SER A 343 12.28 -20.02 16.70
C SER A 343 10.92 -19.36 16.95
N GLU A 344 9.85 -20.15 16.91
CA GLU A 344 8.50 -19.68 17.23
C GLU A 344 8.44 -18.96 18.60
N ALA A 345 9.05 -19.53 19.62
CA ALA A 345 9.09 -18.93 20.95
C ALA A 345 9.85 -17.60 20.97
N GLU A 346 11.03 -17.55 20.34
CA GLU A 346 11.85 -16.35 20.29
C GLU A 346 11.13 -15.20 19.53
N ILE A 347 10.54 -15.48 18.36
CA ILE A 347 9.86 -14.41 17.58
C ILE A 347 8.57 -13.95 18.27
N THR A 348 7.84 -14.86 18.93
CA THR A 348 6.64 -14.52 19.69
C THR A 348 6.96 -13.55 20.82
N GLU A 349 8.05 -13.81 21.56
CA GLU A 349 8.48 -12.94 22.67
C GLU A 349 8.91 -11.57 22.17
N VAL A 350 9.75 -11.50 21.12
CA VAL A 350 10.20 -10.25 20.51
C VAL A 350 9.02 -9.40 20.03
N VAL A 351 8.04 -10.03 19.37
CA VAL A 351 6.86 -9.32 18.87
C VAL A 351 5.99 -8.83 20.02
N ARG A 352 5.75 -9.66 21.06
CA ARG A 352 4.95 -9.29 22.22
C ARG A 352 5.51 -8.07 22.94
N GLU A 353 6.80 -8.08 23.28
CA GLU A 353 7.46 -6.94 23.95
C GLU A 353 7.35 -5.67 23.14
N THR A 354 7.47 -5.78 21.80
CA THR A 354 7.43 -4.63 20.91
C THR A 354 6.01 -4.09 20.72
N VAL A 355 5.00 -4.96 20.61
CA VAL A 355 3.57 -4.57 20.55
C VAL A 355 3.17 -3.81 21.80
N GLU A 356 3.55 -4.32 22.99
CA GLU A 356 3.26 -3.64 24.26
C GLU A 356 3.90 -2.25 24.34
N TYR A 357 5.13 -2.11 23.83
CA TYR A 357 5.79 -0.82 23.74
C TYR A 357 5.05 0.11 22.77
N CYS A 358 4.76 -0.35 21.57
CA CYS A 358 4.11 0.44 20.53
C CYS A 358 2.73 0.95 21.01
N ALA A 359 1.90 0.09 21.58
CA ALA A 359 0.58 0.45 22.09
C ALA A 359 0.64 1.54 23.17
N LYS A 360 1.61 1.46 24.08
CA LYS A 360 1.81 2.45 25.16
C LYS A 360 2.34 3.80 24.65
N ASN A 361 2.94 3.84 23.46
CA ASN A 361 3.62 5.01 22.92
C ASN A 361 2.97 5.59 21.65
N GLY A 362 1.72 5.20 21.34
CA GLY A 362 1.01 5.71 20.17
C GLY A 362 1.68 5.35 18.85
N MET A 363 2.21 4.15 18.78
CA MET A 363 2.71 3.52 17.55
C MET A 363 1.83 2.32 17.21
N GLU A 364 1.77 2.01 15.94
CA GLU A 364 1.15 0.79 15.42
C GLU A 364 2.23 -0.18 14.96
N LEU A 365 2.08 -1.45 15.33
CA LEU A 365 2.92 -2.54 14.85
C LEU A 365 2.07 -3.57 14.12
N SER A 366 2.50 -3.94 12.92
CA SER A 366 1.92 -5.05 12.16
C SER A 366 2.94 -6.16 11.97
N PHE A 367 2.51 -7.41 12.18
CA PHE A 367 3.32 -8.60 11.90
C PHE A 367 2.93 -9.17 10.55
N THR A 368 3.91 -9.40 9.67
CA THR A 368 3.66 -9.85 8.29
C THR A 368 4.26 -11.23 8.01
N SER A 369 3.74 -11.90 6.98
CA SER A 369 4.30 -13.18 6.50
C SER A 369 5.69 -12.97 5.83
N PRO A 370 6.66 -13.90 5.94
CA PRO A 370 6.51 -15.17 6.67
C PRO A 370 6.66 -14.98 8.19
N GLY A 371 5.88 -15.75 8.93
CA GLY A 371 5.93 -15.73 10.38
C GLY A 371 5.59 -17.11 10.96
N TRP A 372 6.27 -17.47 12.04
CA TRP A 372 6.05 -18.71 12.77
C TRP A 372 5.52 -18.38 14.17
N ILE A 373 4.47 -17.57 14.25
CA ILE A 373 3.73 -17.27 15.49
C ILE A 373 2.36 -17.93 15.37
N ARG A 374 1.92 -18.58 16.44
CA ARG A 374 0.60 -19.18 16.48
C ARG A 374 -0.49 -18.12 16.37
N GLU A 375 -1.56 -18.47 15.70
CA GLU A 375 -2.70 -17.60 15.50
C GLU A 375 -3.28 -17.08 16.83
N GLU A 376 -3.39 -17.97 17.82
CA GLU A 376 -3.88 -17.61 19.16
C GLU A 376 -3.01 -16.55 19.82
N ALA A 377 -1.69 -16.68 19.72
CA ALA A 377 -0.74 -15.72 20.30
C ALA A 377 -0.80 -14.34 19.57
N LEU A 378 -1.00 -14.33 18.26
CA LEU A 378 -1.21 -13.08 17.52
C LEU A 378 -2.49 -12.37 17.95
N ARG A 379 -3.60 -13.11 18.06
CA ARG A 379 -4.89 -12.56 18.51
C ARG A 379 -4.83 -12.05 19.95
N GLU A 380 -4.12 -12.76 20.86
CA GLU A 380 -3.87 -12.30 22.23
C GLU A 380 -3.09 -10.98 22.29
N MET A 381 -2.21 -10.74 21.33
CA MET A 381 -1.46 -9.49 21.17
C MET A 381 -2.25 -8.38 20.44
N GLY A 382 -3.48 -8.66 19.99
CA GLY A 382 -4.28 -7.73 19.19
C GLY A 382 -3.76 -7.56 17.76
N LEU A 383 -3.00 -8.54 17.23
CA LEU A 383 -2.47 -8.50 15.88
C LEU A 383 -3.32 -9.35 14.92
N ASP A 384 -3.39 -8.90 13.68
CA ASP A 384 -3.96 -9.68 12.61
C ASP A 384 -3.11 -10.92 12.28
N VAL A 385 -3.79 -11.99 11.87
CA VAL A 385 -3.12 -13.19 11.40
C VAL A 385 -2.58 -12.95 9.98
N PRO A 386 -1.26 -12.93 9.78
CA PRO A 386 -0.71 -12.68 8.47
C PRO A 386 -1.03 -13.81 7.51
N SER A 387 -1.60 -13.49 6.37
CA SER A 387 -1.81 -14.43 5.27
C SER A 387 -0.80 -14.21 4.15
N CYS A 388 -0.33 -15.31 3.55
CA CYS A 388 0.40 -15.21 2.30
C CYS A 388 -0.59 -14.92 1.17
N GLY A 389 -0.63 -13.68 0.71
CA GLY A 389 -1.51 -13.25 -0.38
C GLY A 389 -1.06 -13.69 -1.77
N ALA A 390 0.04 -14.46 -1.90
CA ALA A 390 0.61 -14.88 -3.18
C ALA A 390 -0.42 -15.58 -4.08
N ALA A 391 -0.53 -15.15 -5.33
CA ALA A 391 -1.49 -15.62 -6.34
C ALA A 391 -2.97 -15.45 -5.94
N LEU A 392 -3.28 -14.82 -4.81
CA LEU A 392 -4.65 -14.54 -4.36
C LEU A 392 -4.91 -13.03 -4.33
N SER A 393 -4.38 -12.35 -3.32
CA SER A 393 -4.57 -10.91 -3.13
C SER A 393 -3.40 -10.08 -3.64
N ASN A 394 -2.25 -10.69 -3.89
CA ASN A 394 -1.09 -10.01 -4.50
C ASN A 394 -0.37 -10.93 -5.50
N MET A 395 0.19 -10.31 -6.51
CA MET A 395 1.05 -10.91 -7.52
C MET A 395 2.22 -9.96 -7.80
N ALA A 396 3.20 -10.40 -8.57
CA ALA A 396 4.32 -9.55 -8.95
C ALA A 396 4.59 -9.61 -10.46
N VAL A 397 5.24 -8.54 -10.95
CA VAL A 397 5.77 -8.46 -12.31
C VAL A 397 7.29 -8.40 -12.19
N THR A 398 7.98 -9.31 -12.88
CA THR A 398 9.45 -9.38 -12.89
C THR A 398 10.06 -8.18 -13.64
N PRO A 399 11.37 -7.93 -13.52
CA PRO A 399 12.03 -6.89 -14.29
C PRO A 399 11.86 -7.04 -15.80
N SER A 400 11.72 -8.27 -16.31
CA SER A 400 11.47 -8.61 -17.72
C SER A 400 10.00 -8.53 -18.16
N GLY A 401 9.07 -8.30 -17.21
CA GLY A 401 7.64 -8.15 -17.51
C GLY A 401 6.79 -9.40 -17.34
N ASP A 402 7.34 -10.50 -16.84
CA ASP A 402 6.59 -11.71 -16.56
C ASP A 402 5.78 -11.58 -15.27
N VAL A 403 4.58 -12.14 -15.26
CA VAL A 403 3.71 -12.15 -14.08
C VAL A 403 3.97 -13.41 -13.27
N VAL A 404 4.32 -13.23 -12.00
CA VAL A 404 4.61 -14.31 -11.03
C VAL A 404 3.72 -14.22 -9.81
N ALA A 405 3.58 -15.33 -9.09
CA ALA A 405 2.72 -15.41 -7.91
C ALA A 405 3.16 -14.49 -6.76
N CYS A 406 4.48 -14.27 -6.62
CA CYS A 406 5.09 -13.44 -5.58
C CYS A 406 6.45 -12.93 -6.05
N GLN A 407 6.94 -11.87 -5.45
CA GLN A 407 8.27 -11.33 -5.67
C GLN A 407 9.40 -12.11 -4.93
N SER A 408 9.04 -13.13 -4.12
CA SER A 408 9.97 -13.94 -3.32
C SER A 408 9.97 -15.41 -3.70
#